data_0be6dfea51a11c706d2d49c1fe6ec346
#
_entry.id   0be6dfea51a11c706d2d49c1fe6ec346
#
_cell.length_a   1.000
_cell.length_b   1.000
_cell.length_c   1.000
_cell.angle_alpha   90.00
_cell.angle_beta   90.00
_cell.angle_gamma   90.00
#
_symmetry.space_group_name_H-M   'P 1'
#
loop_
_entity.id
_entity.type
_entity.pdbx_description
1 polymer ?
#
loop_
_entity_poly.entity_id
_entity_poly.type
_entity_poly.pdbx_seq_one_letter_code
_entity_poly.pdbx_strand_id
1 'polypeptide(L)'
;VVDSGIERAHPWFGAADVEEFAVAPKGPGLTVERASAGDASGHGTACAGIIHRLAPGARIVSVRALGPDGRGSRDALVAALRFCVREGLAVVNLSLGIDVPKSTPLKPTDYRSIIELYEVADEAYASRVMLVAAGPNVSSLRTYPGRAKSLIGVGRGSFADPEGLEVSLTVDHEILAPGVDVVAPALGGGERRWTGTSFACPHVAAHVARIVAEGPSRSPSEVRWALHQRASASRAQPTPAAVEEARGAR
;
A
#
# COMPACT_ATOMS: atom_id res chain seq x y z
N VAL A 1 4.51 1.20 6.99
CA VAL A 1 4.67 1.56 5.57
C VAL A 1 5.99 0.97 5.07
N VAL A 2 5.94 0.06 4.10
CA VAL A 2 7.13 -0.49 3.43
C VAL A 2 7.28 0.25 2.11
N ASP A 3 8.32 1.10 2.01
CA ASP A 3 8.47 2.03 0.87
C ASP A 3 9.92 2.58 0.76
N SER A 4 10.08 3.82 0.28
CA SER A 4 11.36 4.53 0.10
C SER A 4 11.87 5.24 1.36
N GLY A 5 11.16 5.13 2.47
CA GLY A 5 11.46 5.83 3.72
C GLY A 5 10.42 6.90 4.06
N ILE A 6 10.79 7.84 4.93
CA ILE A 6 9.93 8.94 5.35
C ILE A 6 10.75 10.20 5.67
N GLU A 7 10.30 11.35 5.24
CA GLU A 7 10.79 12.65 5.72
C GLU A 7 10.04 13.00 7.02
N ARG A 8 10.53 12.47 8.15
CA ARG A 8 9.87 12.61 9.45
C ARG A 8 9.61 14.08 9.86
N ALA A 9 10.51 14.99 9.47
CA ALA A 9 10.39 16.41 9.78
C ALA A 9 9.36 17.14 8.91
N HIS A 10 8.70 16.46 7.96
CA HIS A 10 7.70 17.08 7.10
C HIS A 10 6.52 17.61 7.94
N PRO A 11 6.01 18.85 7.68
CA PRO A 11 4.95 19.48 8.48
C PRO A 11 3.66 18.65 8.64
N TRP A 12 3.34 17.80 7.67
CA TRP A 12 2.17 16.91 7.76
C TRP A 12 2.19 15.94 8.93
N PHE A 13 3.37 15.57 9.43
CA PHE A 13 3.47 14.62 10.53
C PHE A 13 3.37 15.26 11.90
N GLY A 14 3.75 16.56 12.05
CA GLY A 14 3.63 17.26 13.32
C GLY A 14 4.16 16.45 14.51
N ALA A 15 3.27 16.12 15.44
CA ALA A 15 3.56 15.28 16.61
C ALA A 15 3.31 13.78 16.39
N ALA A 16 3.22 13.30 15.14
CA ALA A 16 2.99 11.89 14.86
C ALA A 16 4.07 11.00 15.47
N ASP A 17 3.65 9.86 16.01
CA ASP A 17 4.58 8.82 16.47
C ASP A 17 5.11 8.06 15.25
N VAL A 18 6.36 8.32 14.90
CA VAL A 18 7.02 7.74 13.72
C VAL A 18 8.29 7.02 14.14
N GLU A 19 8.38 5.74 13.82
CA GLU A 19 9.59 4.94 13.93
C GLU A 19 10.14 4.61 12.55
N GLU A 20 11.47 4.67 12.42
CA GLU A 20 12.15 4.46 11.14
C GLU A 20 13.06 3.24 11.19
N PHE A 21 12.93 2.40 10.16
CA PHE A 21 13.74 1.22 9.92
C PHE A 21 14.20 1.18 8.47
N ALA A 22 15.27 0.44 8.21
CA ALA A 22 15.74 0.20 6.84
C ALA A 22 16.18 -1.24 6.67
N VAL A 23 15.98 -1.76 5.46
CA VAL A 23 16.60 -3.02 5.05
C VAL A 23 18.09 -2.78 4.81
N ALA A 24 18.94 -3.60 5.44
CA ALA A 24 20.38 -3.51 5.37
C ALA A 24 21.01 -4.89 5.13
N PRO A 25 22.21 -4.96 4.50
CA PRO A 25 22.96 -6.19 4.37
C PRO A 25 23.33 -6.78 5.74
N LYS A 26 23.24 -8.11 5.88
CA LYS A 26 23.70 -8.85 7.07
C LYS A 26 24.30 -10.19 6.65
N GLY A 27 25.63 -10.26 6.60
CA GLY A 27 26.31 -11.43 6.07
C GLY A 27 25.88 -11.72 4.63
N PRO A 28 25.47 -12.95 4.30
CA PRO A 28 24.99 -13.31 2.96
C PRO A 28 23.53 -12.92 2.71
N GLY A 29 22.84 -12.30 3.65
CA GLY A 29 21.41 -11.99 3.56
C GLY A 29 21.10 -10.53 3.87
N LEU A 30 19.82 -10.28 4.20
CA LEU A 30 19.29 -8.98 4.56
C LEU A 30 18.66 -9.02 5.96
N THR A 31 18.71 -7.90 6.65
CA THR A 31 18.02 -7.66 7.92
C THR A 31 17.27 -6.35 7.85
N VAL A 32 16.36 -6.12 8.81
CA VAL A 32 15.75 -4.81 9.04
C VAL A 32 16.23 -4.30 10.39
N GLU A 33 16.76 -3.09 10.39
CA GLU A 33 17.30 -2.46 11.59
C GLU A 33 16.80 -1.02 11.71
N ARG A 34 16.82 -0.50 12.94
CA ARG A 34 16.43 0.89 13.21
C ARG A 34 17.41 1.83 12.53
N ALA A 35 16.91 2.77 11.77
CA ALA A 35 17.73 3.73 11.03
C ALA A 35 16.93 5.00 10.71
N SER A 36 17.48 6.17 11.02
CA SER A 36 16.98 7.44 10.53
C SER A 36 17.43 7.64 9.08
N ALA A 37 16.76 6.94 8.19
CA ALA A 37 17.22 6.81 6.81
C ALA A 37 16.69 7.90 5.89
N GLY A 38 15.69 8.69 6.35
CA GLY A 38 14.98 9.67 5.53
C GLY A 38 14.31 9.04 4.31
N ASP A 39 13.84 9.88 3.41
CA ASP A 39 13.23 9.49 2.14
C ASP A 39 13.90 10.24 0.99
N ALA A 40 14.51 9.54 0.07
CA ALA A 40 15.20 10.16 -1.06
C ALA A 40 14.30 10.35 -2.30
N SER A 41 13.16 9.66 -2.39
CA SER A 41 12.23 9.73 -3.53
C SER A 41 10.96 10.53 -3.23
N GLY A 42 10.58 10.63 -1.95
CA GLY A 42 9.35 11.25 -1.48
C GLY A 42 8.09 10.39 -1.59
N HIS A 43 8.21 9.20 -2.17
CA HIS A 43 7.05 8.31 -2.37
C HIS A 43 6.52 7.76 -1.04
N GLY A 44 7.40 7.26 -0.17
CA GLY A 44 7.02 6.76 1.15
C GLY A 44 6.48 7.86 2.07
N THR A 45 7.05 9.07 1.98
CA THR A 45 6.55 10.25 2.69
C THR A 45 5.13 10.60 2.28
N ALA A 46 4.82 10.58 0.98
CA ALA A 46 3.47 10.79 0.48
C ALA A 46 2.49 9.72 0.99
N CYS A 47 2.87 8.45 0.90
CA CYS A 47 2.04 7.33 1.38
C CYS A 47 1.79 7.42 2.90
N ALA A 48 2.82 7.66 3.69
CA ALA A 48 2.71 7.83 5.14
C ALA A 48 1.86 9.04 5.52
N GLY A 49 1.99 10.15 4.79
CA GLY A 49 1.19 11.36 5.00
C GLY A 49 -0.30 11.13 4.75
N ILE A 50 -0.67 10.40 3.70
CA ILE A 50 -2.06 10.01 3.44
C ILE A 50 -2.61 9.19 4.61
N ILE A 51 -1.84 8.19 5.09
CA ILE A 51 -2.25 7.37 6.24
C ILE A 51 -2.42 8.24 7.49
N HIS A 52 -1.46 9.10 7.81
CA HIS A 52 -1.53 9.95 8.98
C HIS A 52 -2.72 10.90 8.95
N ARG A 53 -3.01 11.49 7.79
CA ARG A 53 -4.17 12.37 7.62
C ARG A 53 -5.50 11.68 7.90
N LEU A 54 -5.66 10.42 7.46
CA LEU A 54 -6.91 9.66 7.56
C LEU A 54 -7.01 8.84 8.86
N ALA A 55 -5.88 8.52 9.48
CA ALA A 55 -5.78 7.77 10.74
C ALA A 55 -4.73 8.43 11.67
N PRO A 56 -4.99 9.66 12.16
CA PRO A 56 -3.98 10.46 12.89
C PRO A 56 -3.56 9.82 14.23
N GLY A 57 -4.35 8.92 14.79
CA GLY A 57 -4.01 8.17 16.00
C GLY A 57 -3.13 6.93 15.76
N ALA A 58 -2.82 6.60 14.51
CA ALA A 58 -1.98 5.46 14.21
C ALA A 58 -0.49 5.79 14.40
N ARG A 59 0.24 4.94 15.14
CA ARG A 59 1.70 4.93 15.13
C ARG A 59 2.19 4.48 13.75
N ILE A 60 3.12 5.20 13.16
CA ILE A 60 3.68 4.90 11.85
C ILE A 60 5.04 4.24 12.01
N VAL A 61 5.19 3.03 11.48
CA VAL A 61 6.47 2.36 11.33
C VAL A 61 6.84 2.41 9.85
N SER A 62 7.90 3.17 9.53
CA SER A 62 8.45 3.28 8.19
C SER A 62 9.57 2.27 8.02
N VAL A 63 9.46 1.39 7.03
CA VAL A 63 10.52 0.42 6.67
C VAL A 63 10.99 0.74 5.26
N ARG A 64 12.19 1.31 5.15
CA ARG A 64 12.80 1.62 3.86
C ARG A 64 13.32 0.36 3.19
N ALA A 65 12.65 -0.03 2.11
CA ALA A 65 13.01 -1.17 1.25
C ALA A 65 13.38 -0.75 -0.19
N LEU A 66 13.14 0.52 -0.54
CA LEU A 66 13.45 1.08 -1.86
C LEU A 66 14.59 2.08 -1.79
N GLY A 67 15.41 2.11 -2.85
CA GLY A 67 16.45 3.11 -3.07
C GLY A 67 15.91 4.45 -3.60
N PRO A 68 16.82 5.42 -3.85
CA PRO A 68 16.47 6.75 -4.35
C PRO A 68 15.78 6.73 -5.72
N ASP A 69 16.03 5.71 -6.52
CA ASP A 69 15.40 5.50 -7.84
C ASP A 69 14.01 4.87 -7.77
N GLY A 70 13.47 4.69 -6.54
CA GLY A 70 12.19 4.04 -6.30
C GLY A 70 12.20 2.52 -6.54
N ARG A 71 13.39 1.92 -6.66
CA ARG A 71 13.57 0.48 -6.90
C ARG A 71 14.12 -0.21 -5.68
N GLY A 72 13.76 -1.48 -5.52
CA GLY A 72 14.28 -2.36 -4.48
C GLY A 72 14.47 -3.78 -4.99
N SER A 73 15.23 -4.58 -4.27
CA SER A 73 15.33 -6.01 -4.56
C SER A 73 14.09 -6.74 -4.02
N ARG A 74 13.79 -7.89 -4.62
CA ARG A 74 12.75 -8.80 -4.13
C ARG A 74 13.05 -9.27 -2.70
N ASP A 75 14.31 -9.58 -2.43
CA ASP A 75 14.75 -10.04 -1.12
C ASP A 75 14.57 -8.93 -0.06
N ALA A 76 14.77 -7.66 -0.44
CA ALA A 76 14.51 -6.53 0.44
C ALA A 76 13.01 -6.42 0.79
N LEU A 77 12.12 -6.63 -0.19
CA LEU A 77 10.69 -6.64 0.06
C LEU A 77 10.28 -7.80 0.98
N VAL A 78 10.76 -9.01 0.73
CA VAL A 78 10.49 -10.19 1.58
C VAL A 78 11.03 -9.97 3.00
N ALA A 79 12.25 -9.45 3.15
CA ALA A 79 12.84 -9.16 4.46
C ALA A 79 12.01 -8.11 5.23
N ALA A 80 11.59 -7.04 4.56
CA ALA A 80 10.73 -6.01 5.15
C ALA A 80 9.37 -6.57 5.60
N LEU A 81 8.73 -7.40 4.78
CA LEU A 81 7.45 -8.02 5.12
C LEU A 81 7.56 -8.97 6.30
N ARG A 82 8.57 -9.87 6.30
CA ARG A 82 8.82 -10.77 7.43
C ARG A 82 9.12 -10.01 8.72
N PHE A 83 9.83 -8.89 8.63
CA PHE A 83 10.00 -7.99 9.79
C PHE A 83 8.65 -7.49 10.28
N CYS A 84 7.78 -6.95 9.41
CA CYS A 84 6.47 -6.44 9.80
C CYS A 84 5.60 -7.52 10.47
N VAL A 85 5.61 -8.75 9.96
CA VAL A 85 4.87 -9.88 10.54
C VAL A 85 5.43 -10.25 11.91
N ARG A 86 6.76 -10.37 12.05
CA ARG A 86 7.42 -10.71 13.31
C ARG A 86 7.19 -9.67 14.42
N GLU A 87 7.19 -8.38 14.04
CA GLU A 87 6.90 -7.27 14.97
C GLU A 87 5.39 -7.12 15.27
N GLY A 88 4.54 -7.94 14.67
CA GLY A 88 3.09 -7.91 14.88
C GLY A 88 2.44 -6.58 14.47
N LEU A 89 2.95 -5.94 13.40
CA LEU A 89 2.37 -4.67 12.92
C LEU A 89 0.97 -4.91 12.39
N ALA A 90 -0.02 -4.28 13.02
CA ALA A 90 -1.43 -4.55 12.74
C ALA A 90 -1.83 -4.36 11.27
N VAL A 91 -1.25 -3.36 10.59
CA VAL A 91 -1.52 -3.05 9.18
C VAL A 91 -0.22 -2.70 8.47
N VAL A 92 0.00 -3.26 7.30
CA VAL A 92 1.17 -2.97 6.45
C VAL A 92 0.69 -2.43 5.11
N ASN A 93 1.08 -1.20 4.79
CA ASN A 93 0.88 -0.59 3.49
C ASN A 93 2.03 -0.95 2.55
N LEU A 94 1.69 -1.50 1.39
CA LEU A 94 2.61 -1.88 0.32
C LEU A 94 2.26 -1.12 -0.96
N SER A 95 2.73 0.12 -1.06
CA SER A 95 2.56 0.94 -2.27
C SER A 95 3.59 0.60 -3.36
N LEU A 96 4.03 -0.64 -3.39
CA LEU A 96 5.04 -1.19 -4.27
C LEU A 96 4.73 -2.65 -4.62
N GLY A 97 5.37 -3.16 -5.66
CA GLY A 97 5.19 -4.55 -6.08
C GLY A 97 6.09 -4.93 -7.26
N ILE A 98 5.98 -6.18 -7.68
CA ILE A 98 6.65 -6.71 -8.86
C ILE A 98 5.65 -6.71 -10.01
N ASP A 99 5.88 -5.87 -10.99
CA ASP A 99 5.07 -5.79 -12.19
C ASP A 99 5.54 -6.78 -13.26
N VAL A 100 4.61 -7.58 -13.78
CA VAL A 100 4.85 -8.54 -14.86
C VAL A 100 3.81 -8.32 -15.97
N PRO A 101 4.21 -8.14 -17.23
CA PRO A 101 3.27 -8.03 -18.34
C PRO A 101 2.37 -9.28 -18.47
N LYS A 102 1.07 -9.09 -18.71
CA LYS A 102 0.13 -10.21 -18.90
C LYS A 102 0.45 -11.04 -20.14
N SER A 103 1.02 -10.42 -21.15
CA SER A 103 1.48 -11.07 -22.38
C SER A 103 2.75 -11.92 -22.22
N THR A 104 3.48 -11.74 -21.12
CA THR A 104 4.75 -12.46 -20.89
C THR A 104 4.51 -13.65 -19.96
N PRO A 105 4.89 -14.88 -20.36
CA PRO A 105 4.92 -16.01 -19.44
C PRO A 105 5.87 -15.73 -18.27
N LEU A 106 5.49 -16.18 -17.07
CA LEU A 106 6.38 -16.10 -15.90
C LEU A 106 7.58 -17.04 -16.11
N LYS A 107 8.78 -16.53 -15.82
CA LYS A 107 10.01 -17.32 -15.81
C LYS A 107 10.12 -18.13 -14.50
N PRO A 108 10.89 -19.21 -14.44
CA PRO A 108 11.11 -19.98 -13.19
C PRO A 108 11.60 -19.10 -12.03
N THR A 109 12.44 -18.11 -12.30
CA THR A 109 12.92 -17.13 -11.31
C THR A 109 11.81 -16.24 -10.76
N ASP A 110 10.81 -15.91 -11.60
CA ASP A 110 9.66 -15.09 -11.18
C ASP A 110 8.74 -15.88 -10.26
N TYR A 111 8.53 -17.17 -10.56
CA TYR A 111 7.72 -18.06 -9.72
C TYR A 111 8.25 -18.15 -8.29
N ARG A 112 9.57 -18.36 -8.12
CA ARG A 112 10.18 -18.43 -6.79
C ARG A 112 9.85 -17.18 -5.96
N SER A 113 10.03 -16.02 -6.55
CA SER A 113 9.80 -14.74 -5.86
C SER A 113 8.33 -14.49 -5.56
N ILE A 114 7.43 -14.89 -6.46
CA ILE A 114 5.98 -14.78 -6.26
C ILE A 114 5.54 -15.73 -5.15
N ILE A 115 6.07 -16.95 -5.12
CA ILE A 115 5.78 -17.94 -4.06
C ILE A 115 6.20 -17.39 -2.71
N GLU A 116 7.43 -16.90 -2.56
CA GLU A 116 7.91 -16.31 -1.31
C GLU A 116 7.04 -15.13 -0.82
N LEU A 117 6.57 -14.27 -1.74
CA LEU A 117 5.65 -13.19 -1.39
C LEU A 117 4.28 -13.71 -0.94
N TYR A 118 3.79 -14.79 -1.56
CA TYR A 118 2.52 -15.39 -1.18
C TYR A 118 2.62 -16.12 0.17
N GLU A 119 3.72 -16.82 0.42
CA GLU A 119 3.99 -17.45 1.72
C GLU A 119 3.98 -16.40 2.85
N VAL A 120 4.67 -15.26 2.66
CA VAL A 120 4.67 -14.19 3.65
C VAL A 120 3.29 -13.53 3.78
N ALA A 121 2.52 -13.42 2.69
CA ALA A 121 1.16 -12.89 2.76
C ALA A 121 0.22 -13.83 3.53
N ASP A 122 0.35 -15.15 3.37
CA ASP A 122 -0.42 -16.15 4.12
C ASP A 122 0.02 -16.19 5.60
N GLU A 123 1.33 -16.08 5.88
CA GLU A 123 1.87 -15.95 7.24
C GLU A 123 1.32 -14.69 7.93
N ALA A 124 1.28 -13.55 7.25
CA ALA A 124 0.70 -12.32 7.76
C ALA A 124 -0.79 -12.51 8.09
N TYR A 125 -1.56 -13.11 7.18
CA TYR A 125 -2.98 -13.40 7.40
C TYR A 125 -3.19 -14.29 8.63
N ALA A 126 -2.41 -15.36 8.77
CA ALA A 126 -2.48 -16.26 9.92
C ALA A 126 -2.08 -15.57 11.24
N SER A 127 -1.15 -14.61 11.17
CA SER A 127 -0.67 -13.81 12.30
C SER A 127 -1.54 -12.57 12.58
N ARG A 128 -2.67 -12.40 11.88
CA ARG A 128 -3.58 -11.23 11.97
C ARG A 128 -2.93 -9.90 11.60
N VAL A 129 -1.90 -9.91 10.79
CA VAL A 129 -1.29 -8.73 10.18
C VAL A 129 -1.97 -8.44 8.85
N MET A 130 -2.66 -7.30 8.76
CA MET A 130 -3.37 -6.93 7.54
C MET A 130 -2.41 -6.34 6.51
N LEU A 131 -2.15 -7.05 5.42
CA LEU A 131 -1.42 -6.51 4.29
C LEU A 131 -2.38 -5.81 3.32
N VAL A 132 -2.08 -4.58 2.95
CA VAL A 132 -2.78 -3.79 1.94
C VAL A 132 -1.79 -3.47 0.83
N ALA A 133 -2.04 -3.89 -0.39
CA ALA A 133 -1.08 -3.80 -1.48
C ALA A 133 -1.68 -3.15 -2.73
N ALA A 134 -0.88 -2.29 -3.37
CA ALA A 134 -1.25 -1.68 -4.64
C ALA A 134 -1.38 -2.73 -5.75
N GLY A 135 -2.45 -2.65 -6.52
CA GLY A 135 -2.62 -3.37 -7.78
C GLY A 135 -1.90 -2.67 -8.94
N PRO A 136 -2.03 -3.19 -10.16
CA PRO A 136 -1.37 -2.63 -11.34
C PRO A 136 -1.89 -1.23 -11.69
N ASN A 137 -0.97 -0.35 -12.13
CA ASN A 137 -1.32 0.98 -12.64
C ASN A 137 -1.96 0.94 -14.03
N VAL A 138 -1.71 -0.13 -14.79
CA VAL A 138 -2.27 -0.35 -16.14
C VAL A 138 -2.76 -1.79 -16.26
N SER A 139 -3.85 -1.97 -17.00
CA SER A 139 -4.54 -3.26 -17.13
C SER A 139 -3.70 -4.37 -17.81
N SER A 140 -2.64 -4.02 -18.52
CA SER A 140 -1.73 -4.97 -19.17
C SER A 140 -0.72 -5.62 -18.22
N LEU A 141 -0.65 -5.18 -16.97
CA LEU A 141 0.26 -5.71 -15.95
C LEU A 141 -0.45 -6.62 -14.94
N ARG A 142 0.34 -7.47 -14.30
CA ARG A 142 0.05 -8.22 -13.07
C ARG A 142 1.02 -7.71 -12.01
N THR A 143 0.51 -7.27 -10.86
CA THR A 143 1.35 -6.75 -9.75
C THR A 143 1.32 -7.73 -8.58
N TYR A 144 2.47 -8.16 -8.12
CA TYR A 144 2.65 -9.05 -6.99
C TYR A 144 3.29 -8.32 -5.80
N PRO A 145 2.80 -8.54 -4.55
CA PRO A 145 1.81 -9.52 -4.12
C PRO A 145 0.35 -9.05 -4.24
N GLY A 146 0.03 -7.87 -4.76
CA GLY A 146 -1.33 -7.27 -4.77
C GLY A 146 -2.46 -8.19 -5.24
N ARG A 147 -2.14 -9.27 -5.97
CA ARG A 147 -3.10 -10.29 -6.44
C ARG A 147 -3.34 -11.43 -5.47
N ALA A 148 -2.56 -11.54 -4.38
CA ALA A 148 -2.75 -12.60 -3.39
C ALA A 148 -4.08 -12.41 -2.65
N LYS A 149 -4.83 -13.49 -2.43
CA LYS A 149 -6.15 -13.40 -1.79
C LYS A 149 -6.09 -13.32 -0.26
N SER A 150 -4.93 -13.60 0.32
CA SER A 150 -4.64 -13.42 1.75
C SER A 150 -4.40 -11.95 2.15
N LEU A 151 -4.25 -11.04 1.18
CA LEU A 151 -4.12 -9.60 1.42
C LEU A 151 -5.23 -8.80 0.71
N ILE A 152 -5.30 -7.49 0.98
CA ILE A 152 -6.24 -6.56 0.35
C ILE A 152 -5.56 -5.90 -0.85
N GLY A 153 -5.96 -6.28 -2.06
CA GLY A 153 -5.50 -5.64 -3.30
C GLY A 153 -6.27 -4.35 -3.58
N VAL A 154 -5.55 -3.28 -3.94
CA VAL A 154 -6.12 -1.93 -4.14
C VAL A 154 -5.91 -1.43 -5.56
N GLY A 155 -7.01 -1.05 -6.20
CA GLY A 155 -7.03 -0.28 -7.43
C GLY A 155 -7.24 1.21 -7.17
N ARG A 156 -7.03 2.04 -8.20
CA ARG A 156 -7.27 3.49 -8.10
C ARG A 156 -8.61 3.87 -8.73
N GLY A 157 -9.29 4.83 -8.10
CA GLY A 157 -10.46 5.50 -8.61
C GLY A 157 -10.36 7.01 -8.50
N SER A 158 -11.30 7.72 -9.11
CA SER A 158 -11.48 9.16 -8.92
C SER A 158 -12.68 9.36 -8.00
N PHE A 159 -12.45 9.99 -6.85
CA PHE A 159 -13.47 10.23 -5.83
C PHE A 159 -13.50 11.71 -5.46
N ALA A 160 -14.69 12.26 -5.23
CA ALA A 160 -14.83 13.59 -4.66
C ALA A 160 -14.53 13.60 -3.17
N ASP A 161 -14.89 12.52 -2.48
CA ASP A 161 -14.59 12.30 -1.07
C ASP A 161 -13.21 11.64 -0.92
N PRO A 162 -12.26 12.24 -0.19
CA PRO A 162 -10.95 11.64 0.06
C PRO A 162 -11.02 10.35 0.90
N GLU A 163 -12.13 10.08 1.60
CA GLU A 163 -12.39 8.81 2.29
C GLU A 163 -13.21 7.82 1.43
N GLY A 164 -13.51 8.16 0.18
CA GLY A 164 -14.31 7.34 -0.72
C GLY A 164 -13.66 5.97 -1.01
N LEU A 165 -14.48 4.92 -0.95
CA LEU A 165 -14.10 3.54 -1.28
C LEU A 165 -15.18 2.91 -2.16
N GLU A 166 -14.78 1.98 -3.03
CA GLU A 166 -15.70 1.17 -3.82
C GLU A 166 -15.22 -0.28 -3.87
N VAL A 167 -16.16 -1.23 -3.72
CA VAL A 167 -15.87 -2.65 -3.93
C VAL A 167 -15.74 -2.92 -5.43
N SER A 168 -14.64 -3.50 -5.83
CA SER A 168 -14.32 -3.84 -7.22
C SER A 168 -13.61 -5.19 -7.30
N LEU A 169 -14.40 -6.27 -7.23
CA LEU A 169 -13.90 -7.64 -7.18
C LEU A 169 -13.32 -8.07 -8.53
N THR A 170 -12.03 -7.83 -8.73
CA THR A 170 -11.28 -8.31 -9.89
C THR A 170 -10.20 -9.31 -9.47
N VAL A 171 -9.45 -9.84 -10.43
CA VAL A 171 -8.27 -10.68 -10.13
C VAL A 171 -7.10 -9.85 -9.61
N ASP A 172 -7.06 -8.55 -9.90
CA ASP A 172 -5.93 -7.67 -9.62
C ASP A 172 -6.16 -6.79 -8.37
N HIS A 173 -7.43 -6.54 -7.97
CA HIS A 173 -7.78 -5.77 -6.77
C HIS A 173 -9.22 -6.05 -6.33
N GLU A 174 -9.55 -5.72 -5.09
CA GLU A 174 -10.90 -5.87 -4.54
C GLU A 174 -11.54 -4.56 -4.08
N ILE A 175 -10.73 -3.51 -3.86
CA ILE A 175 -11.18 -2.18 -3.43
C ILE A 175 -10.57 -1.12 -4.34
N LEU A 176 -11.38 -0.17 -4.78
CA LEU A 176 -10.94 1.10 -5.36
C LEU A 176 -10.94 2.18 -4.28
N ALA A 177 -9.92 3.04 -4.33
CA ALA A 177 -9.77 4.19 -3.44
C ALA A 177 -9.22 5.40 -4.22
N PRO A 178 -9.23 6.62 -3.64
CA PRO A 178 -8.65 7.80 -4.27
C PRO A 178 -7.20 7.57 -4.68
N GLY A 179 -6.92 7.67 -5.97
CA GLY A 179 -5.58 7.47 -6.53
C GLY A 179 -5.31 8.32 -7.76
N VAL A 180 -6.16 9.32 -8.01
CA VAL A 180 -6.02 10.28 -9.11
C VAL A 180 -5.98 11.68 -8.50
N ASP A 181 -4.94 12.44 -8.82
CA ASP A 181 -4.71 13.81 -8.34
C ASP A 181 -4.77 13.99 -6.83
N VAL A 182 -4.30 12.99 -6.09
CA VAL A 182 -4.26 13.00 -4.63
C VAL A 182 -3.25 14.02 -4.14
N VAL A 183 -3.68 14.99 -3.35
CA VAL A 183 -2.78 15.94 -2.67
C VAL A 183 -2.14 15.24 -1.48
N ALA A 184 -0.81 15.14 -1.50
CA ALA A 184 -0.03 14.52 -0.43
C ALA A 184 1.37 15.16 -0.33
N PRO A 185 2.12 14.88 0.76
CA PRO A 185 3.44 15.44 0.97
C PRO A 185 4.38 15.26 -0.22
N ALA A 186 5.24 16.25 -0.40
CA ALA A 186 6.41 16.20 -1.26
C ALA A 186 7.64 16.60 -0.45
N LEU A 187 8.80 16.06 -0.77
CA LEU A 187 10.04 16.36 -0.03
C LEU A 187 10.29 17.87 0.09
N GLY A 188 10.89 18.27 1.23
CA GLY A 188 11.18 19.66 1.53
C GLY A 188 10.00 20.43 2.14
N GLY A 189 9.01 19.72 2.72
CA GLY A 189 7.89 20.33 3.45
C GLY A 189 6.74 20.81 2.57
N GLY A 190 6.79 20.55 1.25
CA GLY A 190 5.75 20.92 0.30
C GLY A 190 4.69 19.84 0.08
N GLU A 191 3.78 20.13 -0.84
CA GLU A 191 2.72 19.22 -1.30
C GLU A 191 2.72 19.16 -2.81
N ARG A 192 2.26 18.06 -3.36
CA ARG A 192 1.96 17.94 -4.79
C ARG A 192 0.79 16.99 -5.05
N ARG A 193 0.30 17.01 -6.29
CA ARG A 193 -0.68 16.03 -6.76
C ARG A 193 0.02 14.77 -7.24
N TRP A 194 -0.49 13.64 -6.77
CA TRP A 194 0.03 12.33 -7.07
C TRP A 194 -1.04 11.48 -7.75
N THR A 195 -0.65 10.66 -8.71
CA THR A 195 -1.55 9.73 -9.38
C THR A 195 -0.93 8.34 -9.47
N GLY A 196 -1.65 7.32 -9.03
CA GLY A 196 -1.24 5.91 -9.05
C GLY A 196 -1.99 5.07 -8.03
N THR A 197 -1.98 3.76 -8.23
CA THR A 197 -2.47 2.78 -7.25
C THR A 197 -1.69 2.85 -5.95
N SER A 198 -0.43 3.28 -6.00
CA SER A 198 0.42 3.53 -4.83
C SER A 198 -0.14 4.59 -3.88
N PHE A 199 -0.95 5.54 -4.39
CA PHE A 199 -1.59 6.57 -3.57
C PHE A 199 -3.02 6.19 -3.17
N ALA A 200 -3.64 5.24 -3.85
CA ALA A 200 -4.90 4.62 -3.41
C ALA A 200 -4.69 3.64 -2.24
N CYS A 201 -3.59 2.90 -2.26
CA CYS A 201 -3.26 1.90 -1.24
C CYS A 201 -3.26 2.47 0.19
N PRO A 202 -2.60 3.61 0.50
CA PRO A 202 -2.59 4.20 1.83
C PRO A 202 -3.97 4.67 2.31
N HIS A 203 -4.89 5.05 1.43
CA HIS A 203 -6.28 5.33 1.83
C HIS A 203 -6.93 4.07 2.42
N VAL A 204 -6.81 2.94 1.73
CA VAL A 204 -7.35 1.67 2.22
C VAL A 204 -6.63 1.23 3.50
N ALA A 205 -5.31 1.37 3.58
CA ALA A 205 -4.55 1.05 4.79
C ALA A 205 -5.00 1.87 6.01
N ALA A 206 -5.31 3.15 5.82
CA ALA A 206 -5.85 3.99 6.88
C ALA A 206 -7.24 3.54 7.34
N HIS A 207 -8.15 3.18 6.42
CA HIS A 207 -9.45 2.61 6.78
C HIS A 207 -9.30 1.29 7.54
N VAL A 208 -8.40 0.41 7.11
CA VAL A 208 -8.10 -0.86 7.80
C VAL A 208 -7.55 -0.58 9.20
N ALA A 209 -6.64 0.39 9.36
CA ALA A 209 -6.10 0.76 10.67
C ALA A 209 -7.21 1.25 11.63
N ARG A 210 -8.15 2.05 11.15
CA ARG A 210 -9.32 2.49 11.95
C ARG A 210 -10.21 1.33 12.34
N ILE A 211 -10.48 0.39 11.41
CA ILE A 211 -11.29 -0.81 11.69
C ILE A 211 -10.63 -1.69 12.75
N VAL A 212 -9.31 -1.88 12.66
CA VAL A 212 -8.54 -2.65 13.65
C VAL A 212 -8.56 -1.96 15.01
N ALA A 213 -8.44 -0.63 15.06
CA ALA A 213 -8.49 0.14 16.30
C ALA A 213 -9.88 0.06 16.98
N GLU A 214 -10.97 -0.01 16.20
CA GLU A 214 -12.35 -0.18 16.72
C GLU A 214 -12.61 -1.59 17.27
N GLY A 215 -11.86 -2.59 16.83
CA GLY A 215 -12.03 -3.99 17.26
C GLY A 215 -10.74 -4.78 17.11
N PRO A 216 -9.78 -4.62 18.05
CA PRO A 216 -8.43 -5.21 17.91
C PRO A 216 -8.42 -6.75 17.94
N SER A 217 -9.49 -7.38 18.40
CA SER A 217 -9.63 -8.85 18.39
C SER A 217 -10.22 -9.40 17.08
N ARG A 218 -10.62 -8.55 16.14
CA ARG A 218 -11.18 -8.99 14.85
C ARG A 218 -10.18 -9.85 14.07
N SER A 219 -10.69 -10.89 13.47
CA SER A 219 -9.94 -11.70 12.50
C SER A 219 -9.73 -10.92 11.18
N PRO A 220 -8.77 -11.30 10.34
CA PRO A 220 -8.59 -10.68 9.03
C PRO A 220 -9.84 -10.70 8.15
N SER A 221 -10.66 -11.75 8.23
CA SER A 221 -11.92 -11.85 7.50
C SER A 221 -12.97 -10.86 8.00
N GLU A 222 -13.08 -10.63 9.31
CA GLU A 222 -13.98 -9.63 9.89
C GLU A 222 -13.53 -8.21 9.54
N VAL A 223 -12.23 -7.93 9.54
CA VAL A 223 -11.69 -6.64 9.09
C VAL A 223 -12.02 -6.40 7.63
N ARG A 224 -11.81 -7.41 6.76
CA ARG A 224 -12.14 -7.32 5.33
C ARG A 224 -13.63 -7.12 5.11
N TRP A 225 -14.48 -7.84 5.85
CA TRP A 225 -15.93 -7.64 5.77
C TRP A 225 -16.35 -6.22 6.17
N ALA A 226 -15.82 -5.69 7.28
CA ALA A 226 -16.08 -4.32 7.72
C ALA A 226 -15.61 -3.27 6.69
N LEU A 227 -14.48 -3.51 6.03
CA LEU A 227 -13.98 -2.66 4.95
C LEU A 227 -14.96 -2.66 3.75
N HIS A 228 -15.46 -3.82 3.35
CA HIS A 228 -16.45 -3.93 2.28
C HIS A 228 -17.77 -3.23 2.62
N GLN A 229 -18.22 -3.27 3.88
CA GLN A 229 -19.41 -2.51 4.31
C GLN A 229 -19.19 -0.99 4.17
N ARG A 230 -18.01 -0.49 4.54
CA ARG A 230 -17.65 0.94 4.34
C ARG A 230 -17.60 1.30 2.85
N ALA A 231 -17.00 0.46 2.03
CA ALA A 231 -16.89 0.67 0.60
C ALA A 231 -18.26 0.63 -0.12
N SER A 232 -19.21 -0.16 0.37
CA SER A 232 -20.57 -0.24 -0.19
C SER A 232 -21.41 1.02 0.08
N ALA A 233 -21.06 1.78 1.12
CA ALA A 233 -21.71 3.05 1.46
C ALA A 233 -21.14 4.24 0.66
N SER A 234 -19.98 4.05 -0.01
CA SER A 234 -19.29 5.07 -0.80
C SER A 234 -19.29 4.66 -2.29
N ARG A 235 -19.44 5.63 -3.19
CA ARG A 235 -19.39 5.38 -4.65
C ARG A 235 -18.31 6.21 -5.30
N ALA A 236 -17.50 5.58 -6.15
CA ALA A 236 -16.60 6.30 -7.04
C ALA A 236 -17.41 7.21 -7.99
N GLN A 237 -16.96 8.44 -8.18
CA GLN A 237 -17.50 9.28 -9.25
C GLN A 237 -16.95 8.82 -10.60
N PRO A 238 -17.78 8.74 -11.66
CA PRO A 238 -17.28 8.43 -12.98
C PRO A 238 -16.25 9.48 -13.40
N THR A 239 -15.12 9.02 -13.94
CA THR A 239 -14.12 9.93 -14.49
C THR A 239 -14.71 10.73 -15.67
N PRO A 240 -14.29 11.98 -15.92
CA PRO A 240 -14.73 12.74 -17.09
C PRO A 240 -14.61 11.95 -18.40
N ALA A 241 -13.55 11.16 -18.57
CA ALA A 241 -13.34 10.29 -19.73
C ALA A 241 -14.43 9.18 -19.84
N ALA A 242 -14.81 8.56 -18.74
CA ALA A 242 -15.86 7.53 -18.74
C ALA A 242 -17.26 8.13 -19.03
N VAL A 243 -17.48 9.40 -18.66
CA VAL A 243 -18.72 10.13 -18.99
C VAL A 243 -18.77 10.48 -20.48
N GLU A 244 -17.63 10.80 -21.07
CA GLU A 244 -17.51 11.13 -22.49
C GLU A 244 -17.67 9.88 -23.38
N GLU A 245 -17.06 8.75 -23.02
CA GLU A 245 -17.28 7.45 -23.68
C GLU A 245 -18.74 7.00 -23.62
N ALA A 246 -19.40 7.16 -22.46
CA ALA A 246 -20.83 6.82 -22.33
C ALA A 246 -21.75 7.75 -23.13
N ARG A 247 -21.34 8.99 -23.44
CA ARG A 247 -22.07 9.92 -24.29
C ARG A 247 -21.83 9.69 -25.78
N GLY A 248 -20.63 9.21 -26.15
CA GLY A 248 -20.29 8.89 -27.54
C GLY A 248 -20.84 7.54 -28.06
N ALA A 249 -21.38 6.71 -27.17
CA ALA A 249 -21.94 5.38 -27.46
C ALA A 249 -23.47 5.38 -27.61
N ARG A 250 -24.10 6.56 -27.71
CA ARG A 250 -25.55 6.73 -27.98
C ARG A 250 -25.84 7.30 -29.36
#